data_558a8fe16b6df144d904e8624cfa7855
#
_entry.id   558a8fe16b6df144d904e8624cfa7855
#
_cell.length_a   1.000
_cell.length_b   1.000
_cell.length_c   1.000
_cell.angle_alpha   90.00
_cell.angle_beta   90.00
_cell.angle_gamma   90.00
#
_symmetry.space_group_name_H-M   'P 1'
#
loop_
_entity.id
_entity.type
_entity.pdbx_description
1 polymer ?
#
loop_
_entity_poly.entity_id
_entity_poly.type
_entity_poly.pdbx_seq_one_letter_code
_entity_poly.pdbx_strand_id
1 'polypeptide(L)'
;ILECMKDTEETLENELQLTALTYRFLSVLLKDGGKISGGVQKVHSSLAVETVKYIEAHYAENLSVEEIAQHLAVNRSHLSRVFKNHMGTSIKEYLIGVRINRGAFLLSLTDESVESIAYQVGFNSLVVFSRMFKKSTGETATNYRKRMKNENFKNIALDTLKKQLEKQTAVSW
;
A
#
# COMPACT_ATOMS: atom_id res chain seq x y z
N ILE A 1 4.45 -30.72 -3.32
CA ILE A 1 4.14 -30.36 -1.91
C ILE A 1 5.16 -29.34 -1.37
N LEU A 2 6.46 -29.51 -1.60
CA LEU A 2 7.53 -28.59 -1.13
C LEU A 2 7.55 -27.24 -1.88
N GLU A 3 7.18 -27.18 -3.16
CA GLU A 3 7.03 -25.92 -3.91
C GLU A 3 5.82 -25.11 -3.46
N CYS A 4 4.71 -25.77 -3.14
CA CYS A 4 3.49 -25.11 -2.65
C CYS A 4 3.66 -24.49 -1.24
N MET A 5 4.59 -25.01 -0.43
CA MET A 5 4.91 -24.43 0.89
C MET A 5 5.82 -23.19 0.79
N LYS A 6 6.72 -23.14 -0.20
CA LYS A 6 7.55 -21.95 -0.45
C LYS A 6 6.74 -20.74 -0.91
N ASP A 7 5.75 -20.96 -1.80
CA ASP A 7 4.86 -19.88 -2.27
C ASP A 7 3.98 -19.31 -1.14
N THR A 8 3.66 -20.14 -0.13
CA THR A 8 2.88 -19.70 1.03
C THR A 8 3.72 -18.90 2.04
N GLU A 9 4.99 -19.22 2.20
CA GLU A 9 5.92 -18.46 3.07
C GLU A 9 6.23 -17.09 2.46
N GLU A 10 6.46 -16.99 1.15
CA GLU A 10 6.72 -15.71 0.47
C GLU A 10 5.50 -14.77 0.46
N THR A 11 4.29 -15.32 0.41
CA THR A 11 3.04 -14.55 0.54
C THR A 11 2.83 -14.05 1.97
N LEU A 12 3.12 -14.89 2.96
CA LEU A 12 3.06 -14.51 4.38
C LEU A 12 4.11 -13.44 4.74
N GLU A 13 5.31 -13.52 4.18
CA GLU A 13 6.33 -12.47 4.38
C GLU A 13 5.89 -11.13 3.77
N ASN A 14 5.26 -11.13 2.59
CA ASN A 14 4.78 -9.91 1.95
C ASN A 14 3.57 -9.31 2.68
N GLU A 15 2.65 -10.11 3.20
CA GLU A 15 1.54 -9.65 4.05
C GLU A 15 2.05 -9.15 5.42
N LEU A 16 3.04 -9.82 6.00
CA LEU A 16 3.70 -9.36 7.22
C LEU A 16 4.46 -8.05 7.00
N GLN A 17 5.11 -7.86 5.86
CA GLN A 17 5.77 -6.60 5.52
C GLN A 17 4.77 -5.46 5.31
N LEU A 18 3.63 -5.70 4.64
CA LEU A 18 2.56 -4.72 4.48
C LEU A 18 1.92 -4.37 5.84
N THR A 19 1.69 -5.38 6.66
CA THR A 19 1.15 -5.23 8.01
C THR A 19 2.16 -4.53 8.92
N ALA A 20 3.45 -4.86 8.82
CA ALA A 20 4.52 -4.20 9.55
C ALA A 20 4.70 -2.73 9.15
N LEU A 21 4.52 -2.38 7.86
CA LEU A 21 4.52 -1.00 7.39
C LEU A 21 3.32 -0.21 7.91
N THR A 22 2.13 -0.82 7.96
CA THR A 22 0.93 -0.21 8.56
C THR A 22 1.04 -0.07 10.08
N TYR A 23 1.56 -1.07 10.78
CA TYR A 23 1.84 -0.98 12.23
C TYR A 23 2.95 0.03 12.54
N ARG A 24 3.98 0.11 11.71
CA ARG A 24 5.05 1.10 11.85
C ARG A 24 4.51 2.52 11.61
N PHE A 25 3.62 2.70 10.65
CA PHE A 25 2.91 3.95 10.43
C PHE A 25 2.01 4.32 11.63
N LEU A 26 1.20 3.37 12.13
CA LEU A 26 0.37 3.56 13.33
C LEU A 26 1.22 3.79 14.59
N SER A 27 2.36 3.11 14.74
CA SER A 27 3.24 3.29 15.90
C SER A 27 3.93 4.65 15.90
N VAL A 28 4.23 5.21 14.72
CA VAL A 28 4.73 6.59 14.60
C VAL A 28 3.63 7.58 14.99
N LEU A 29 2.38 7.35 14.57
CA LEU A 29 1.25 8.20 14.94
C LEU A 29 0.91 8.12 16.45
N LEU A 30 1.04 6.94 17.07
CA LEU A 30 0.73 6.72 18.48
C LEU A 30 1.88 7.11 19.43
N LYS A 31 3.13 7.03 18.97
CA LYS A 31 4.29 7.41 19.77
C LYS A 31 4.38 8.92 20.06
N ASP A 32 3.82 9.73 19.19
CA ASP A 32 3.78 11.19 19.37
C ASP A 32 2.61 11.67 20.25
N GLY A 33 1.71 10.78 20.65
CA GLY A 33 0.59 11.10 21.56
C GLY A 33 0.97 11.30 23.04
N GLY A 34 2.22 11.10 23.44
CA GLY A 34 2.58 10.93 24.85
C GLY A 34 3.76 11.69 25.43
N LYS A 35 4.48 12.56 24.69
CA LYS A 35 5.55 13.37 25.32
C LYS A 35 5.63 14.77 24.73
N ILE A 36 5.11 15.72 25.49
CA ILE A 36 5.36 17.16 25.34
C ILE A 36 6.82 17.42 25.72
N SER A 37 7.73 17.44 24.75
CA SER A 37 9.08 17.98 24.93
C SER A 37 9.67 18.38 23.58
N GLY A 38 9.82 19.66 23.33
CA GLY A 38 10.57 20.23 22.23
C GLY A 38 9.73 20.66 21.01
N GLY A 39 9.40 21.94 20.91
CA GLY A 39 8.59 22.52 19.83
C GLY A 39 9.05 22.23 18.40
N VAL A 40 10.34 21.97 18.19
CA VAL A 40 10.92 21.69 16.86
C VAL A 40 10.60 20.27 16.38
N GLN A 41 10.58 19.26 17.25
CA GLN A 41 10.31 17.88 16.90
C GLN A 41 8.83 17.65 16.61
N LYS A 42 7.94 18.39 17.29
CA LYS A 42 6.48 18.35 17.06
C LYS A 42 6.10 18.98 15.72
N VAL A 43 6.78 20.02 15.29
CA VAL A 43 6.57 20.66 13.98
C VAL A 43 7.05 19.74 12.84
N HIS A 44 8.14 19.01 13.03
CA HIS A 44 8.67 18.10 12.02
C HIS A 44 7.80 16.83 11.84
N SER A 45 7.25 16.27 12.92
CA SER A 45 6.31 15.15 12.82
C SER A 45 5.00 15.59 12.17
N SER A 46 4.48 16.79 12.49
CA SER A 46 3.32 17.38 11.83
C SER A 46 3.55 17.53 10.33
N LEU A 47 4.70 18.07 9.91
CA LEU A 47 5.02 18.27 8.49
C LEU A 47 5.08 16.97 7.71
N ALA A 48 5.64 15.90 8.29
CA ALA A 48 5.66 14.59 7.66
C ALA A 48 4.24 14.00 7.50
N VAL A 49 3.40 14.13 8.54
CA VAL A 49 2.00 13.69 8.51
C VAL A 49 1.19 14.48 7.48
N GLU A 50 1.36 15.78 7.41
CA GLU A 50 0.68 16.63 6.41
C GLU A 50 1.12 16.26 4.98
N THR A 51 2.39 15.95 4.77
CA THR A 51 2.91 15.45 3.49
C THR A 51 2.24 14.15 3.10
N VAL A 52 2.10 13.20 4.03
CA VAL A 52 1.40 11.92 3.80
C VAL A 52 -0.05 12.17 3.40
N LYS A 53 -0.79 12.98 4.16
CA LYS A 53 -2.20 13.31 3.87
C LYS A 53 -2.36 13.93 2.48
N TYR A 54 -1.46 14.84 2.12
CA TYR A 54 -1.48 15.46 0.80
C TYR A 54 -1.23 14.45 -0.32
N ILE A 55 -0.25 13.56 -0.15
CA ILE A 55 0.01 12.48 -1.11
C ILE A 55 -1.19 11.55 -1.24
N GLU A 56 -1.79 11.12 -0.13
CA GLU A 56 -2.97 10.23 -0.14
C GLU A 56 -4.19 10.85 -0.82
N ALA A 57 -4.33 12.19 -0.77
CA ALA A 57 -5.41 12.90 -1.45
C ALA A 57 -5.15 13.11 -2.94
N HIS A 58 -3.87 13.23 -3.37
CA HIS A 58 -3.49 13.66 -4.71
C HIS A 58 -2.60 12.68 -5.48
N TYR A 59 -2.43 11.43 -4.99
CA TYR A 59 -1.49 10.46 -5.58
C TYR A 59 -1.73 10.18 -7.07
N ALA A 60 -2.96 10.26 -7.54
CA ALA A 60 -3.33 9.99 -8.93
C ALA A 60 -2.95 11.14 -9.89
N GLU A 61 -2.70 12.32 -9.35
CA GLU A 61 -2.34 13.50 -10.13
C GLU A 61 -0.85 13.48 -10.51
N ASN A 62 -0.43 14.37 -11.41
CA ASN A 62 0.99 14.53 -11.76
C ASN A 62 1.75 15.27 -10.65
N LEU A 63 1.82 14.64 -9.48
CA LEU A 63 2.33 15.22 -8.24
C LEU A 63 3.87 15.22 -8.20
N SER A 64 4.45 16.40 -8.00
CA SER A 64 5.87 16.60 -7.77
C SER A 64 6.19 16.97 -6.32
N VAL A 65 7.42 16.73 -5.88
CA VAL A 65 7.88 17.13 -4.55
C VAL A 65 7.87 18.66 -4.38
N GLU A 66 8.04 19.39 -5.49
CA GLU A 66 7.99 20.86 -5.51
C GLU A 66 6.59 21.36 -5.21
N GLU A 67 5.56 20.78 -5.85
CA GLU A 67 4.16 21.15 -5.60
C GLU A 67 3.74 20.86 -4.16
N ILE A 68 4.17 19.72 -3.60
CA ILE A 68 3.92 19.42 -2.18
C ILE A 68 4.57 20.47 -1.27
N ALA A 69 5.82 20.84 -1.57
CA ALA A 69 6.55 21.84 -0.77
C ALA A 69 5.91 23.23 -0.86
N GLN A 70 5.44 23.62 -2.05
CA GLN A 70 4.69 24.86 -2.25
C GLN A 70 3.37 24.87 -1.49
N HIS A 71 2.61 23.78 -1.55
CA HIS A 71 1.35 23.63 -0.83
C HIS A 71 1.53 23.77 0.69
N LEU A 72 2.59 23.15 1.23
CA LEU A 72 2.91 23.20 2.66
C LEU A 72 3.69 24.47 3.07
N ALA A 73 3.90 25.41 2.15
CA ALA A 73 4.65 26.66 2.35
C ALA A 73 6.05 26.45 2.97
N VAL A 74 6.75 25.39 2.52
CA VAL A 74 8.09 25.06 3.01
C VAL A 74 9.09 24.90 1.87
N ASN A 75 10.38 24.99 2.19
CA ASN A 75 11.43 24.71 1.21
C ASN A 75 11.49 23.22 0.89
N ARG A 76 11.58 22.85 -0.41
CA ARG A 76 11.67 21.48 -0.90
C ARG A 76 12.76 20.65 -0.21
N SER A 77 13.95 21.24 -0.03
CA SER A 77 15.06 20.52 0.60
C SER A 77 14.80 20.23 2.08
N HIS A 78 14.17 21.18 2.77
CA HIS A 78 13.74 21.01 4.15
C HIS A 78 12.67 19.92 4.26
N LEU A 79 11.63 19.96 3.42
CA LEU A 79 10.57 18.96 3.36
C LEU A 79 11.15 17.56 3.13
N SER A 80 12.00 17.39 2.11
CA SER A 80 12.60 16.11 1.76
C SER A 80 13.43 15.52 2.91
N ARG A 81 14.19 16.36 3.62
CA ARG A 81 14.99 15.94 4.76
C ARG A 81 14.12 15.52 5.95
N VAL A 82 13.13 16.32 6.29
CA VAL A 82 12.19 16.03 7.39
C VAL A 82 11.43 14.75 7.11
N PHE A 83 10.88 14.61 5.91
CA PHE A 83 10.13 13.43 5.52
C PHE A 83 10.99 12.16 5.59
N LYS A 84 12.19 12.19 4.99
CA LYS A 84 13.11 11.05 5.01
C LYS A 84 13.53 10.66 6.42
N ASN A 85 13.77 11.63 7.30
CA ASN A 85 14.14 11.35 8.70
C ASN A 85 12.99 10.71 9.49
N HIS A 86 11.73 11.06 9.21
CA HIS A 86 10.58 10.53 9.92
C HIS A 86 10.06 9.22 9.32
N MET A 87 9.99 9.14 7.98
CA MET A 87 9.40 8.01 7.26
C MET A 87 10.43 6.95 6.85
N GLY A 88 11.73 7.25 6.93
CA GLY A 88 12.80 6.35 6.50
C GLY A 88 12.95 6.21 4.99
N THR A 89 12.08 6.85 4.20
CA THR A 89 12.04 6.77 2.73
C THR A 89 11.88 8.16 2.11
N SER A 90 12.21 8.32 0.84
CA SER A 90 11.98 9.59 0.14
C SER A 90 10.48 9.79 -0.19
N ILE A 91 10.06 11.06 -0.33
CA ILE A 91 8.69 11.42 -0.75
C ILE A 91 8.33 10.74 -2.07
N LYS A 92 9.26 10.68 -3.02
CA LYS A 92 9.05 10.06 -4.33
C LYS A 92 8.82 8.55 -4.22
N GLU A 93 9.61 7.86 -3.40
CA GLU A 93 9.45 6.42 -3.15
C GLU A 93 8.13 6.13 -2.43
N TYR A 94 7.76 6.96 -1.45
CA TYR A 94 6.50 6.87 -0.76
C TYR A 94 5.31 7.03 -1.73
N LEU A 95 5.32 8.06 -2.59
CA LEU A 95 4.28 8.27 -3.60
C LEU A 95 4.16 7.07 -4.56
N ILE A 96 5.30 6.52 -5.01
CA ILE A 96 5.30 5.31 -5.84
C ILE A 96 4.67 4.13 -5.07
N GLY A 97 5.01 3.94 -3.80
CA GLY A 97 4.42 2.91 -2.95
C GLY A 97 2.90 3.03 -2.85
N VAL A 98 2.38 4.23 -2.59
CA VAL A 98 0.94 4.51 -2.54
C VAL A 98 0.27 4.13 -3.86
N ARG A 99 0.83 4.57 -5.00
CA ARG A 99 0.30 4.25 -6.34
C ARG A 99 0.29 2.74 -6.62
N ILE A 100 1.36 2.04 -6.26
CA ILE A 100 1.44 0.57 -6.45
C ILE A 100 0.40 -0.15 -5.59
N ASN A 101 0.23 0.24 -4.33
CA ASN A 101 -0.77 -0.35 -3.44
C ASN A 101 -2.19 -0.12 -3.97
N ARG A 102 -2.50 1.08 -4.46
CA ARG A 102 -3.79 1.37 -5.11
C ARG A 102 -3.97 0.56 -6.39
N GLY A 103 -2.92 0.41 -7.21
CA GLY A 103 -2.93 -0.43 -8.39
C GLY A 103 -3.18 -1.90 -8.06
N ALA A 104 -2.51 -2.45 -7.04
CA ALA A 104 -2.73 -3.81 -6.56
C ALA A 104 -4.17 -4.03 -6.10
N PHE A 105 -4.74 -3.08 -5.36
CA PHE A 105 -6.13 -3.11 -4.95
C PHE A 105 -7.10 -3.16 -6.14
N LEU A 106 -6.92 -2.27 -7.13
CA LEU A 106 -7.75 -2.28 -8.35
C LEU A 106 -7.60 -3.57 -9.16
N LEU A 107 -6.38 -4.10 -9.28
CA LEU A 107 -6.12 -5.37 -9.94
C LEU A 107 -6.85 -6.55 -9.30
N SER A 108 -7.05 -6.52 -7.99
CA SER A 108 -7.74 -7.59 -7.25
C SER A 108 -9.26 -7.52 -7.36
N LEU A 109 -9.83 -6.33 -7.58
CA LEU A 109 -11.26 -6.08 -7.56
C LEU A 109 -11.89 -5.91 -8.94
N THR A 110 -11.12 -5.47 -9.94
CA THR A 110 -11.67 -5.10 -11.26
C THR A 110 -11.09 -5.94 -12.39
N ASP A 111 -11.78 -5.94 -13.53
CA ASP A 111 -11.32 -6.52 -14.78
C ASP A 111 -10.70 -5.49 -15.73
N GLU A 112 -10.50 -4.26 -15.26
CA GLU A 112 -9.90 -3.21 -16.05
C GLU A 112 -8.51 -3.61 -16.57
N SER A 113 -8.10 -3.08 -17.72
CA SER A 113 -6.77 -3.36 -18.27
C SER A 113 -5.67 -2.87 -17.31
N VAL A 114 -4.53 -3.57 -17.29
CA VAL A 114 -3.36 -3.16 -16.49
C VAL A 114 -2.92 -1.73 -16.88
N GLU A 115 -3.09 -1.37 -18.14
CA GLU A 115 -2.79 -0.04 -18.66
C GLU A 115 -3.74 1.02 -18.11
N SER A 116 -5.06 0.76 -18.12
CA SER A 116 -6.06 1.65 -17.52
C SER A 116 -5.74 1.91 -16.04
N ILE A 117 -5.48 0.85 -15.28
CA ILE A 117 -5.12 0.96 -13.86
C ILE A 117 -3.84 1.75 -13.66
N ALA A 118 -2.81 1.55 -14.49
CA ALA A 118 -1.57 2.30 -14.40
C ALA A 118 -1.80 3.82 -14.50
N TYR A 119 -2.61 4.25 -15.46
CA TYR A 119 -2.95 5.66 -15.63
C TYR A 119 -3.85 6.18 -14.50
N GLN A 120 -4.84 5.41 -14.07
CA GLN A 120 -5.72 5.79 -12.95
C GLN A 120 -4.95 6.05 -11.64
N VAL A 121 -3.92 5.28 -11.37
CA VAL A 121 -3.12 5.46 -10.16
C VAL A 121 -1.98 6.48 -10.33
N GLY A 122 -1.95 7.20 -11.45
CA GLY A 122 -1.05 8.33 -11.66
C GLY A 122 0.30 8.01 -12.30
N PHE A 123 0.46 6.83 -12.93
CA PHE A 123 1.64 6.58 -13.77
C PHE A 123 1.41 7.10 -15.19
N ASN A 124 2.40 7.79 -15.74
CA ASN A 124 2.36 8.30 -17.12
C ASN A 124 2.80 7.24 -18.16
N SER A 125 3.11 6.02 -17.73
CA SER A 125 3.59 4.95 -18.61
C SER A 125 3.36 3.58 -18.00
N LEU A 126 2.72 2.69 -18.78
CA LEU A 126 2.55 1.27 -18.44
C LEU A 126 3.90 0.58 -18.16
N VAL A 127 4.94 0.93 -18.92
CA VAL A 127 6.28 0.32 -18.75
C VAL A 127 6.86 0.66 -17.37
N VAL A 128 6.71 1.93 -16.94
CA VAL A 128 7.18 2.37 -15.63
C VAL A 128 6.38 1.71 -14.52
N PHE A 129 5.04 1.69 -14.64
CA PHE A 129 4.17 0.99 -13.70
C PHE A 129 4.57 -0.47 -13.56
N SER A 130 4.64 -1.23 -14.66
CA SER A 130 4.95 -2.66 -14.65
C SER A 130 6.29 -2.97 -13.98
N ARG A 131 7.32 -2.16 -14.25
CA ARG A 131 8.63 -2.29 -13.62
C ARG A 131 8.58 -2.02 -12.13
N MET A 132 7.90 -0.93 -11.71
CA MET A 132 7.78 -0.57 -10.29
C MET A 132 6.90 -1.58 -9.55
N PHE A 133 5.81 -2.04 -10.17
CA PHE A 133 4.93 -3.06 -9.61
C PHE A 133 5.70 -4.36 -9.34
N LYS A 134 6.41 -4.89 -10.34
CA LYS A 134 7.22 -6.10 -10.17
C LYS A 134 8.32 -5.92 -9.13
N LYS A 135 8.96 -4.74 -9.06
CA LYS A 135 9.97 -4.44 -8.04
C LYS A 135 9.37 -4.45 -6.62
N SER A 136 8.16 -3.94 -6.44
CA SER A 136 7.50 -3.82 -5.13
C SER A 136 6.83 -5.11 -4.66
N THR A 137 6.26 -5.90 -5.59
CA THR A 137 5.43 -7.08 -5.26
C THR A 137 6.12 -8.41 -5.57
N GLY A 138 7.28 -8.38 -6.24
CA GLY A 138 7.99 -9.58 -6.70
C GLY A 138 7.43 -10.19 -8.00
N GLU A 139 6.21 -9.88 -8.40
CA GLU A 139 5.52 -10.47 -9.55
C GLU A 139 4.95 -9.44 -10.52
N THR A 140 4.53 -9.88 -11.71
CA THR A 140 3.89 -8.99 -12.67
C THR A 140 2.44 -8.69 -12.27
N ALA A 141 1.93 -7.52 -12.66
CA ALA A 141 0.54 -7.12 -12.40
C ALA A 141 -0.48 -8.15 -12.91
N THR A 142 -0.20 -8.81 -14.04
CA THR A 142 -1.05 -9.86 -14.60
C THR A 142 -1.06 -11.12 -13.75
N ASN A 143 0.10 -11.55 -13.24
CA ASN A 143 0.20 -12.72 -12.36
C ASN A 143 -0.46 -12.43 -11.01
N TYR A 144 -0.20 -11.25 -10.44
CA TYR A 144 -0.85 -10.77 -9.22
C TYR A 144 -2.39 -10.85 -9.33
N ARG A 145 -2.97 -10.31 -10.41
CA ARG A 145 -4.41 -10.41 -10.67
C ARG A 145 -4.92 -11.86 -10.70
N LYS A 146 -4.22 -12.73 -11.44
CA LYS A 146 -4.61 -14.15 -11.54
C LYS A 146 -4.60 -14.82 -10.17
N ARG A 147 -3.57 -14.58 -9.38
CA ARG A 147 -3.43 -15.14 -8.04
C ARG A 147 -4.55 -14.65 -7.13
N MET A 148 -4.78 -13.36 -7.04
CA MET A 148 -5.80 -12.76 -6.19
C MET A 148 -7.22 -13.24 -6.54
N LYS A 149 -7.53 -13.40 -7.84
CA LYS A 149 -8.81 -13.97 -8.27
C LYS A 149 -8.96 -15.43 -7.84
N ASN A 150 -7.93 -16.25 -8.00
CA ASN A 150 -7.95 -17.64 -7.58
C ASN A 150 -8.12 -17.79 -6.06
N GLU A 151 -7.47 -16.94 -5.26
CA GLU A 151 -7.61 -16.93 -3.80
C GLU A 151 -9.02 -16.52 -3.37
N ASN A 152 -9.60 -15.50 -4.00
CA ASN A 152 -10.97 -15.09 -3.75
C ASN A 152 -11.97 -16.21 -4.07
N PHE A 153 -11.81 -16.93 -5.19
CA PHE A 153 -12.66 -18.08 -5.52
C PHE A 153 -12.53 -19.20 -4.49
N LYS A 154 -11.32 -19.54 -4.04
CA LYS A 154 -11.10 -20.55 -3.01
C LYS A 154 -11.77 -20.17 -1.68
N ASN A 155 -11.64 -18.93 -1.26
CA ASN A 155 -12.24 -18.44 -0.01
C ASN A 155 -13.78 -18.47 -0.07
N ILE A 156 -14.38 -18.03 -1.17
CA ILE A 156 -15.84 -18.10 -1.37
C ILE A 156 -16.33 -19.55 -1.37
N ALA A 157 -15.61 -20.46 -2.04
CA ALA A 157 -15.96 -21.88 -2.06
C ALA A 157 -15.88 -22.50 -0.66
N LEU A 158 -14.85 -22.20 0.12
CA LEU A 158 -14.70 -22.68 1.50
C LEU A 158 -15.81 -22.14 2.43
N ASP A 159 -16.17 -20.88 2.31
CA ASP A 159 -17.26 -20.29 3.11
C ASP A 159 -18.63 -20.88 2.75
N THR A 160 -18.82 -21.17 1.47
CA THR A 160 -20.05 -21.85 1.00
C THR A 160 -20.15 -23.27 1.56
N LEU A 161 -19.05 -24.03 1.53
CA LEU A 161 -18.99 -25.38 2.09
C LEU A 161 -19.20 -25.37 3.62
N LYS A 162 -18.59 -24.45 4.34
CA LYS A 162 -18.81 -24.29 5.79
C LYS A 162 -20.27 -24.05 6.10
N LYS A 163 -20.93 -23.12 5.39
CA LYS A 163 -22.37 -22.81 5.57
C LYS A 163 -23.26 -24.00 5.23
N GLN A 164 -22.90 -24.86 4.26
CA GLN A 164 -23.63 -26.07 3.95
C GLN A 164 -23.49 -27.14 5.04
N LEU A 165 -22.30 -27.33 5.60
CA LEU A 165 -22.03 -28.24 6.71
C LEU A 165 -22.78 -27.82 7.98
N GLU A 166 -22.78 -26.53 8.32
CA GLU A 166 -23.51 -25.98 9.46
C GLU A 166 -25.03 -26.23 9.33
N LYS A 167 -25.59 -26.07 8.12
CA LYS A 167 -27.00 -26.39 7.87
C LYS A 167 -27.32 -27.87 8.03
N GLN A 168 -26.44 -28.77 7.60
CA GLN A 168 -26.65 -30.21 7.75
C GLN A 168 -26.58 -30.66 9.20
N THR A 169 -25.67 -30.08 10.01
CA THR A 169 -25.56 -30.37 11.43
C THR A 169 -26.72 -29.81 12.23
N ALA A 170 -27.31 -28.67 11.83
CA ALA A 170 -28.47 -28.06 12.50
C ALA A 170 -29.81 -28.81 12.25
N VAL A 171 -29.91 -29.69 11.26
CA VAL A 171 -31.10 -30.45 10.91
C VAL A 171 -31.09 -31.85 11.54
N SER A 172 -30.01 -32.23 12.24
CA SER A 172 -29.86 -33.57 12.86
C SER A 172 -30.22 -33.64 14.35
N TRP A 173 -31.03 -32.70 14.86
CA TRP A 173 -31.59 -32.71 16.26
C TRP A 173 -33.08 -32.58 16.25
#